data_418e378fff81b44250c3b3f520c36e61
#
_entry.id   418e378fff81b44250c3b3f520c36e61
#
_cell.length_a   1.000
_cell.length_b   1.000
_cell.length_c   1.000
_cell.angle_alpha   90.00
_cell.angle_beta   90.00
_cell.angle_gamma   90.00
#
_symmetry.space_group_name_H-M   'P 1'
#
loop_
_entity.id
_entity.type
_entity.pdbx_description
1 polymer ?
#
loop_
_entity_poly.entity_id
_entity_poly.type
_entity_poly.pdbx_seq_one_letter_code
_entity_poly.pdbx_strand_id
1 'polypeptide(L)'
;LTPVAAFAQEAAEAAAAVPNPGNNAWMMTATILVLLMILPGLALFYGGLTRSKNMLSTITQVGGAACLAMLIWVMWGYSTAFGPEGNAFFSWGNLFLSQVTTDSTAATFSDEVISEYVFVSFQMTFAAITAALVLGATVERLKFSAAMLFTAIWLTIVYFPIAHMVWAGGGLLFEMGALDFAGGTVVHINAGVSALVLAMFLGKRKGYPGEPMPPHSLVMTMIGTGLLWVGWFGFNAGSELEADGVAGLAMINTFVATAAGALAWMLMERFAGHKGSALGFASGIIAGLVAVTPAAGNSGPFGALVLGIVASVIAYFAVA
;
A
#
# COMPACT_ATOMS: atom_id res chain seq x y z
N LEU A 1 20.43 -0.45 -56.77
CA LEU A 1 19.76 0.09 -55.55
C LEU A 1 20.67 -0.12 -54.36
N THR A 2 21.05 0.96 -53.77
CA THR A 2 22.24 1.24 -53.00
C THR A 2 22.24 0.70 -51.57
N PRO A 3 23.44 0.34 -51.00
CA PRO A 3 23.58 -0.16 -49.62
C PRO A 3 23.24 0.83 -48.53
N VAL A 4 22.85 2.06 -48.85
CA VAL A 4 22.50 3.12 -47.86
C VAL A 4 21.18 2.83 -47.17
N ALA A 5 20.25 2.07 -47.75
CA ALA A 5 18.98 1.72 -47.09
C ALA A 5 19.12 0.63 -46.02
N ALA A 6 20.15 -0.23 -46.14
CA ALA A 6 20.43 -1.26 -45.12
C ALA A 6 21.06 -0.67 -43.85
N PHE A 7 21.91 0.33 -44.00
CA PHE A 7 22.52 1.04 -42.82
C PHE A 7 21.52 1.92 -42.07
N ALA A 8 20.49 2.42 -42.75
CA ALA A 8 19.42 3.19 -42.06
C ALA A 8 18.44 2.28 -41.30
N GLN A 9 18.35 1.03 -41.66
CA GLN A 9 17.50 0.03 -41.02
C GLN A 9 18.20 -0.67 -39.85
N GLU A 10 19.54 -0.77 -39.85
CA GLU A 10 20.35 -1.22 -38.72
C GLU A 10 20.53 -0.12 -37.63
N ALA A 11 20.42 1.16 -38.00
CA ALA A 11 20.45 2.28 -37.04
C ALA A 11 19.09 2.51 -36.32
N ALA A 12 18.06 1.78 -36.70
CA ALA A 12 16.73 1.77 -36.08
C ALA A 12 16.48 0.49 -35.26
N GLU A 13 17.49 -0.26 -34.88
CA GLU A 13 17.40 -1.05 -33.63
C GLU A 13 17.28 -0.02 -32.50
N ALA A 14 16.05 0.15 -32.01
CA ALA A 14 15.75 1.06 -30.93
C ALA A 14 16.77 0.81 -29.80
N ALA A 15 17.61 1.81 -29.53
CA ALA A 15 18.56 1.71 -28.43
C ALA A 15 17.77 1.23 -27.22
N ALA A 16 18.19 0.14 -26.61
CA ALA A 16 17.50 -0.41 -25.44
C ALA A 16 17.28 0.72 -24.43
N ALA A 17 16.05 0.91 -23.98
CA ALA A 17 15.70 2.00 -23.08
C ALA A 17 16.58 1.88 -21.82
N VAL A 18 17.31 2.96 -21.51
CA VAL A 18 18.25 2.98 -20.38
C VAL A 18 17.51 3.50 -19.14
N PRO A 19 17.52 2.74 -18.03
CA PRO A 19 16.88 3.18 -16.80
C PRO A 19 17.39 4.55 -16.32
N ASN A 20 16.47 5.48 -16.03
CA ASN A 20 16.82 6.79 -15.50
C ASN A 20 17.43 6.64 -14.09
N PRO A 21 18.68 7.08 -13.85
CA PRO A 21 19.34 6.90 -12.55
C PRO A 21 18.64 7.64 -11.40
N GLY A 22 18.04 8.82 -11.68
CA GLY A 22 17.30 9.61 -10.69
C GLY A 22 16.03 8.89 -10.24
N ASN A 23 15.26 8.37 -11.21
CA ASN A 23 14.05 7.59 -10.96
C ASN A 23 14.37 6.29 -10.22
N ASN A 24 15.42 5.55 -10.63
CA ASN A 24 15.87 4.36 -9.92
C ASN A 24 16.26 4.67 -8.46
N ALA A 25 17.04 5.73 -8.21
CA ALA A 25 17.43 6.10 -6.85
C ALA A 25 16.22 6.48 -5.99
N TRP A 26 15.28 7.24 -6.56
CA TRP A 26 14.03 7.59 -5.92
C TRP A 26 13.21 6.34 -5.57
N MET A 27 13.03 5.44 -6.52
CA MET A 27 12.22 4.23 -6.34
C MET A 27 12.82 3.25 -5.34
N MET A 28 14.16 3.10 -5.29
CA MET A 28 14.82 2.33 -4.24
C MET A 28 14.59 2.95 -2.86
N THR A 29 14.65 4.28 -2.75
CA THR A 29 14.36 5.01 -1.52
C THR A 29 12.89 4.85 -1.11
N ALA A 30 11.96 5.02 -2.05
CA ALA A 30 10.53 4.84 -1.84
C ALA A 30 10.20 3.41 -1.36
N THR A 31 10.85 2.40 -1.95
CA THR A 31 10.71 0.98 -1.53
C THR A 31 11.09 0.78 -0.06
N ILE A 32 12.23 1.35 0.37
CA ILE A 32 12.67 1.26 1.76
C ILE A 32 11.72 2.02 2.70
N LEU A 33 11.19 3.18 2.29
CA LEU A 33 10.19 3.92 3.05
C LEU A 33 8.90 3.12 3.22
N VAL A 34 8.43 2.41 2.19
CA VAL A 34 7.25 1.53 2.32
C VAL A 34 7.56 0.33 3.23
N LEU A 35 8.75 -0.24 3.17
CA LEU A 35 9.14 -1.28 4.13
C LEU A 35 9.15 -0.76 5.57
N LEU A 36 9.64 0.46 5.80
CA LEU A 36 9.64 1.12 7.11
C LEU A 36 8.21 1.29 7.66
N MET A 37 7.21 1.58 6.81
CA MET A 37 5.84 1.67 7.29
C MET A 37 5.21 0.31 7.62
N ILE A 38 5.72 -0.80 7.07
CA ILE A 38 5.28 -2.16 7.45
C ILE A 38 5.99 -2.59 8.74
N LEU A 39 7.31 -2.58 8.68
CA LEU A 39 8.21 -2.99 9.74
C LEU A 39 9.23 -1.86 10.01
N PRO A 40 9.07 -1.05 11.04
CA PRO A 40 8.24 -1.24 12.26
C PRO A 40 6.89 -0.52 12.30
N GLY A 41 6.53 0.33 11.33
CA GLY A 41 5.39 1.24 11.43
C GLY A 41 4.08 0.55 11.85
N LEU A 42 3.52 -0.29 10.96
CA LEU A 42 2.25 -0.98 11.18
C LEU A 42 2.33 -1.97 12.35
N ALA A 43 3.47 -2.65 12.50
CA ALA A 43 3.69 -3.58 13.59
C ALA A 43 3.57 -2.91 14.96
N LEU A 44 4.18 -1.73 15.13
CA LEU A 44 4.08 -0.94 16.37
C LEU A 44 2.69 -0.32 16.54
N PHE A 45 2.09 0.16 15.45
CA PHE A 45 0.74 0.72 15.47
C PHE A 45 -0.27 -0.31 15.99
N TYR A 46 -0.33 -1.49 15.38
CA TYR A 46 -1.23 -2.55 15.81
C TYR A 46 -0.83 -3.15 17.16
N GLY A 47 0.48 -3.34 17.38
CA GLY A 47 1.00 -3.86 18.64
C GLY A 47 0.59 -3.01 19.84
N GLY A 48 0.62 -1.68 19.70
CA GLY A 48 0.19 -0.75 20.77
C GLY A 48 -1.32 -0.76 21.04
N LEU A 49 -2.14 -1.03 20.01
CA LEU A 49 -3.60 -1.06 20.11
C LEU A 49 -4.15 -2.34 20.76
N THR A 50 -3.39 -3.44 20.76
CA THR A 50 -3.82 -4.72 21.32
C THR A 50 -3.57 -4.80 22.83
N ARG A 51 -4.14 -5.81 23.51
CA ARG A 51 -3.81 -6.09 24.91
C ARG A 51 -2.36 -6.55 25.03
N SER A 52 -1.67 -6.18 26.11
CA SER A 52 -0.23 -6.45 26.32
C SER A 52 0.17 -7.90 26.11
N LYS A 53 -0.64 -8.85 26.55
CA LYS A 53 -0.41 -10.29 26.37
C LYS A 53 -0.42 -10.77 24.92
N ASN A 54 -1.00 -9.99 24.01
CA ASN A 54 -1.13 -10.33 22.59
C ASN A 54 -0.21 -9.50 21.68
N MET A 55 0.52 -8.52 22.23
CA MET A 55 1.39 -7.61 21.51
C MET A 55 2.39 -8.34 20.60
N LEU A 56 3.20 -9.23 21.18
CA LEU A 56 4.20 -9.98 20.41
C LEU A 56 3.58 -10.86 19.32
N SER A 57 2.43 -11.48 19.61
CA SER A 57 1.70 -12.26 18.60
C SER A 57 1.24 -11.37 17.44
N THR A 58 0.74 -10.17 17.72
CA THR A 58 0.31 -9.22 16.69
C THR A 58 1.49 -8.76 15.82
N ILE A 59 2.58 -8.32 16.45
CA ILE A 59 3.80 -7.89 15.75
C ILE A 59 4.36 -9.02 14.89
N THR A 60 4.43 -10.25 15.43
CA THR A 60 4.93 -11.43 14.71
C THR A 60 4.02 -11.82 13.55
N GLN A 61 2.70 -11.67 13.68
CA GLN A 61 1.78 -11.92 12.56
C GLN A 61 1.97 -10.91 11.43
N VAL A 62 2.12 -9.62 11.74
CA VAL A 62 2.42 -8.57 10.75
C VAL A 62 3.74 -8.89 10.03
N GLY A 63 4.81 -9.16 10.78
CA GLY A 63 6.11 -9.50 10.21
C GLY A 63 6.09 -10.80 9.40
N GLY A 64 5.44 -11.83 9.91
CA GLY A 64 5.29 -13.11 9.22
C GLY A 64 4.52 -12.99 7.91
N ALA A 65 3.41 -12.25 7.91
CA ALA A 65 2.63 -11.99 6.69
C ALA A 65 3.44 -11.21 5.65
N ALA A 66 4.20 -10.19 6.08
CA ALA A 66 5.06 -9.43 5.19
C ALA A 66 6.15 -10.31 4.56
N CYS A 67 6.87 -11.10 5.36
CA CYS A 67 7.88 -12.04 4.85
C CYS A 67 7.28 -13.07 3.88
N LEU A 68 6.13 -13.64 4.23
CA LEU A 68 5.45 -14.60 3.36
C LEU A 68 5.00 -13.96 2.05
N ALA A 69 4.47 -12.74 2.09
CA ALA A 69 4.07 -11.99 0.91
C ALA A 69 5.26 -11.73 -0.02
N MET A 70 6.42 -11.34 0.52
CA MET A 70 7.63 -11.10 -0.26
C MET A 70 8.11 -12.38 -0.97
N LEU A 71 8.07 -13.53 -0.29
CA LEU A 71 8.44 -14.81 -0.90
C LEU A 71 7.46 -15.22 -1.99
N ILE A 72 6.16 -15.14 -1.73
CA ILE A 72 5.11 -15.49 -2.69
C ILE A 72 5.15 -14.54 -3.89
N TRP A 73 5.47 -13.25 -3.68
CA TRP A 73 5.61 -12.27 -4.74
C TRP A 73 6.66 -12.69 -5.77
N VAL A 74 7.83 -13.10 -5.31
CA VAL A 74 8.90 -13.61 -6.18
C VAL A 74 8.51 -14.93 -6.85
N MET A 75 7.84 -15.83 -6.12
CA MET A 75 7.50 -17.16 -6.63
C MET A 75 6.48 -17.12 -7.77
N TRP A 76 5.37 -16.41 -7.59
CA TRP A 76 4.30 -16.30 -8.60
C TRP A 76 3.51 -14.99 -8.56
N GLY A 77 3.62 -14.19 -7.50
CA GLY A 77 2.80 -13.00 -7.32
C GLY A 77 3.05 -11.95 -8.39
N TYR A 78 4.32 -11.62 -8.67
CA TYR A 78 4.68 -10.70 -9.74
C TYR A 78 4.18 -11.22 -11.11
N SER A 79 4.38 -12.50 -11.38
CA SER A 79 3.86 -13.14 -12.60
C SER A 79 2.35 -13.03 -12.74
N THR A 80 1.60 -13.15 -11.63
CA THR A 80 0.12 -13.08 -11.64
C THR A 80 -0.38 -11.64 -11.77
N ALA A 81 0.36 -10.66 -11.27
CA ALA A 81 -0.02 -9.26 -11.32
C ALA A 81 0.48 -8.54 -12.61
N PHE A 82 1.71 -8.81 -13.03
CA PHE A 82 2.43 -8.06 -14.07
C PHE A 82 3.19 -8.96 -15.07
N GLY A 83 2.78 -10.21 -15.22
CA GLY A 83 3.40 -11.11 -16.18
C GLY A 83 3.19 -10.67 -17.64
N PRO A 84 4.04 -11.16 -18.57
CA PRO A 84 4.01 -10.75 -19.98
C PRO A 84 2.79 -11.26 -20.76
N GLU A 85 2.13 -12.30 -20.26
CA GLU A 85 0.92 -12.88 -20.84
C GLU A 85 -0.23 -12.76 -19.83
N GLY A 86 -1.46 -12.57 -20.30
CA GLY A 86 -2.57 -12.42 -19.36
C GLY A 86 -3.92 -12.24 -20.04
N ASN A 87 -4.89 -11.98 -19.18
CA ASN A 87 -6.25 -11.60 -19.55
C ASN A 87 -6.69 -10.40 -18.67
N ALA A 88 -7.93 -9.98 -18.75
CA ALA A 88 -8.44 -8.82 -18.00
C ALA A 88 -8.38 -8.99 -16.46
N PHE A 89 -8.15 -10.19 -15.92
CA PHE A 89 -8.23 -10.49 -14.50
C PHE A 89 -6.89 -10.86 -13.85
N PHE A 90 -5.98 -11.48 -14.58
CA PHE A 90 -4.66 -11.87 -14.08
C PHE A 90 -3.70 -12.19 -15.22
N SER A 91 -2.41 -12.21 -14.92
CA SER A 91 -1.33 -12.50 -15.86
C SER A 91 -0.51 -13.73 -15.45
N TRP A 92 0.41 -14.16 -16.31
CA TRP A 92 1.33 -15.29 -16.10
C TRP A 92 2.60 -15.17 -16.96
N GLY A 93 3.46 -16.18 -16.92
CA GLY A 93 4.62 -16.30 -17.81
C GLY A 93 5.94 -15.87 -17.19
N ASN A 94 5.96 -15.40 -15.90
CA ASN A 94 7.17 -14.93 -15.25
C ASN A 94 7.34 -15.50 -13.81
N LEU A 95 7.16 -16.82 -13.67
CA LEU A 95 7.35 -17.48 -12.36
C LEU A 95 8.81 -17.33 -11.89
N PHE A 96 8.99 -17.11 -10.62
CA PHE A 96 10.28 -16.89 -9.96
C PHE A 96 11.12 -15.78 -10.62
N LEU A 97 10.46 -14.79 -11.22
CA LEU A 97 11.09 -13.68 -11.96
C LEU A 97 12.01 -14.17 -13.09
N SER A 98 11.68 -15.29 -13.71
CA SER A 98 12.56 -16.00 -14.66
C SER A 98 12.90 -15.19 -15.92
N GLN A 99 12.12 -14.14 -16.23
CA GLN A 99 12.36 -13.23 -17.35
C GLN A 99 12.91 -11.86 -16.91
N VAL A 100 13.01 -11.60 -15.60
CA VAL A 100 13.58 -10.36 -15.07
C VAL A 100 15.09 -10.49 -14.99
N THR A 101 15.78 -9.53 -15.60
CA THR A 101 17.25 -9.48 -15.62
C THR A 101 17.77 -8.14 -15.14
N THR A 102 19.09 -7.98 -15.02
CA THR A 102 19.71 -6.68 -14.72
C THR A 102 19.47 -5.62 -15.78
N ASP A 103 19.13 -6.05 -16.99
CA ASP A 103 18.95 -5.18 -18.16
C ASP A 103 17.46 -4.99 -18.52
N SER A 104 16.55 -5.76 -17.92
CA SER A 104 15.12 -5.59 -18.13
C SER A 104 14.61 -4.33 -17.44
N THR A 105 13.63 -3.67 -18.09
CA THR A 105 13.09 -2.38 -17.67
C THR A 105 11.58 -2.45 -17.47
N ALA A 106 11.08 -1.61 -16.60
CA ALA A 106 9.65 -1.33 -16.42
C ALA A 106 9.36 0.11 -16.89
N ALA A 107 8.26 0.29 -17.61
CA ALA A 107 7.77 1.60 -18.02
C ALA A 107 7.32 2.42 -16.81
N THR A 108 7.46 3.72 -16.94
CA THR A 108 6.91 4.72 -16.03
C THR A 108 5.71 5.42 -16.68
N PHE A 109 5.30 6.56 -16.17
CA PHE A 109 4.17 7.32 -16.73
C PHE A 109 4.57 8.30 -17.84
N SER A 110 5.87 8.41 -18.14
CA SER A 110 6.41 9.16 -19.29
C SER A 110 7.12 8.21 -20.28
N ASP A 111 7.97 8.77 -21.13
CA ASP A 111 8.85 7.99 -22.01
C ASP A 111 10.10 7.40 -21.30
N GLU A 112 10.17 7.57 -19.97
CA GLU A 112 11.25 7.08 -19.14
C GLU A 112 11.01 5.62 -18.71
N VAL A 113 12.07 4.98 -18.26
CA VAL A 113 12.01 3.63 -17.69
C VAL A 113 12.83 3.52 -16.41
N ILE A 114 12.48 2.56 -15.58
CA ILE A 114 13.24 2.14 -14.40
C ILE A 114 13.69 0.69 -14.55
N SER A 115 14.67 0.25 -13.75
CA SER A 115 15.02 -1.18 -13.69
C SER A 115 13.82 -2.00 -13.24
N GLU A 116 13.54 -3.09 -13.94
CA GLU A 116 12.42 -3.95 -13.59
C GLU A 116 12.57 -4.55 -12.17
N TYR A 117 13.77 -4.88 -11.72
CA TYR A 117 14.01 -5.29 -10.33
C TYR A 117 13.61 -4.22 -9.31
N VAL A 118 13.76 -2.94 -9.64
CA VAL A 118 13.33 -1.83 -8.77
C VAL A 118 11.81 -1.78 -8.73
N PHE A 119 11.12 -1.89 -9.87
CA PHE A 119 9.67 -1.98 -9.93
C PHE A 119 9.12 -3.20 -9.17
N VAL A 120 9.70 -4.38 -9.39
CA VAL A 120 9.36 -5.63 -8.67
C VAL A 120 9.46 -5.42 -7.16
N SER A 121 10.56 -4.81 -6.71
CA SER A 121 10.82 -4.57 -5.28
C SER A 121 9.82 -3.58 -4.67
N PHE A 122 9.47 -2.53 -5.40
CA PHE A 122 8.47 -1.55 -4.96
C PHE A 122 7.09 -2.20 -4.83
N GLN A 123 6.61 -2.87 -5.86
CA GLN A 123 5.31 -3.54 -5.87
C GLN A 123 5.22 -4.69 -4.84
N MET A 124 6.33 -5.36 -4.55
CA MET A 124 6.45 -6.35 -3.47
C MET A 124 6.03 -5.76 -2.12
N THR A 125 6.43 -4.53 -1.84
CA THR A 125 6.10 -3.87 -0.56
C THR A 125 4.60 -3.57 -0.45
N PHE A 126 3.92 -3.32 -1.56
CA PHE A 126 2.46 -3.14 -1.60
C PHE A 126 1.71 -4.45 -1.31
N ALA A 127 2.16 -5.56 -1.87
CA ALA A 127 1.62 -6.87 -1.53
C ALA A 127 1.80 -7.18 -0.03
N ALA A 128 2.99 -6.89 0.51
CA ALA A 128 3.33 -7.14 1.90
C ALA A 128 2.50 -6.29 2.88
N ILE A 129 2.35 -4.98 2.62
CA ILE A 129 1.55 -4.14 3.51
C ILE A 129 0.07 -4.48 3.44
N THR A 130 -0.45 -4.78 2.25
CA THR A 130 -1.88 -5.06 2.09
C THR A 130 -2.28 -6.32 2.87
N ALA A 131 -1.48 -7.38 2.79
CA ALA A 131 -1.69 -8.58 3.59
C ALA A 131 -1.64 -8.29 5.11
N ALA A 132 -0.68 -7.47 5.53
CA ALA A 132 -0.52 -7.08 6.93
C ALA A 132 -1.69 -6.22 7.44
N LEU A 133 -2.26 -5.34 6.59
CA LEU A 133 -3.43 -4.51 6.94
C LEU A 133 -4.65 -5.37 7.30
N VAL A 134 -4.93 -6.41 6.53
CA VAL A 134 -6.08 -7.32 6.80
C VAL A 134 -5.97 -7.95 8.19
N LEU A 135 -4.76 -8.27 8.64
CA LEU A 135 -4.54 -8.92 9.94
C LEU A 135 -4.92 -8.04 11.13
N GLY A 136 -4.99 -6.71 10.97
CA GLY A 136 -5.51 -5.82 12.02
C GLY A 136 -6.90 -6.19 12.50
N ALA A 137 -7.75 -6.70 11.62
CA ALA A 137 -9.09 -7.18 11.97
C ALA A 137 -9.10 -8.55 12.67
N THR A 138 -8.00 -9.30 12.63
CA THR A 138 -7.93 -10.66 13.15
C THR A 138 -7.22 -10.78 14.50
N VAL A 139 -6.63 -9.68 14.98
CA VAL A 139 -5.87 -9.66 16.24
C VAL A 139 -6.64 -10.28 17.39
N GLU A 140 -5.92 -11.02 18.24
CA GLU A 140 -6.46 -11.75 19.39
C GLU A 140 -7.45 -12.89 19.08
N ARG A 141 -7.73 -13.19 17.80
CA ARG A 141 -8.75 -14.18 17.37
C ARG A 141 -8.21 -15.27 16.43
N LEU A 142 -7.10 -15.01 15.74
CA LEU A 142 -6.56 -15.92 14.74
C LEU A 142 -5.19 -16.48 15.20
N LYS A 143 -5.01 -17.80 15.06
CA LYS A 143 -3.71 -18.45 15.31
C LYS A 143 -2.71 -18.05 14.22
N PHE A 144 -1.42 -17.98 14.57
CA PHE A 144 -0.35 -17.63 13.62
C PHE A 144 -0.37 -18.48 12.34
N SER A 145 -0.48 -19.82 12.46
CA SER A 145 -0.51 -20.70 11.30
C SER A 145 -1.72 -20.45 10.38
N ALA A 146 -2.88 -20.16 10.98
CA ALA A 146 -4.08 -19.84 10.21
C ALA A 146 -3.97 -18.46 9.54
N ALA A 147 -3.31 -17.47 10.19
CA ALA A 147 -3.02 -16.18 9.59
C ALA A 147 -2.08 -16.32 8.39
N MET A 148 -1.04 -17.15 8.50
CA MET A 148 -0.12 -17.40 7.37
C MET A 148 -0.80 -18.11 6.21
N LEU A 149 -1.59 -19.15 6.49
CA LEU A 149 -2.34 -19.86 5.45
C LEU A 149 -3.35 -18.94 4.75
N PHE A 150 -4.09 -18.15 5.53
CA PHE A 150 -4.99 -17.13 4.99
C PHE A 150 -4.24 -16.15 4.10
N THR A 151 -3.12 -15.60 4.56
CA THR A 151 -2.30 -14.66 3.81
C THR A 151 -1.87 -15.23 2.46
N ALA A 152 -1.37 -16.47 2.42
CA ALA A 152 -0.94 -17.10 1.18
C ALA A 152 -2.08 -17.27 0.17
N ILE A 153 -3.23 -17.78 0.62
CA ILE A 153 -4.41 -17.99 -0.23
C ILE A 153 -4.97 -16.65 -0.69
N TRP A 154 -5.17 -15.71 0.24
CA TRP A 154 -5.76 -14.41 -0.04
C TRP A 154 -4.92 -13.57 -1.01
N LEU A 155 -3.61 -13.54 -0.85
CA LEU A 155 -2.72 -12.87 -1.80
C LEU A 155 -2.90 -13.44 -3.21
N THR A 156 -2.91 -14.77 -3.32
CA THR A 156 -2.97 -15.47 -4.61
C THR A 156 -4.30 -15.27 -5.35
N ILE A 157 -5.42 -15.37 -4.64
CA ILE A 157 -6.74 -15.36 -5.30
C ILE A 157 -7.45 -14.00 -5.25
N VAL A 158 -6.97 -13.06 -4.41
CA VAL A 158 -7.61 -11.74 -4.25
C VAL A 158 -6.65 -10.63 -4.61
N TYR A 159 -5.51 -10.51 -3.92
CA TYR A 159 -4.64 -9.35 -4.07
C TYR A 159 -4.00 -9.28 -5.47
N PHE A 160 -3.35 -10.34 -5.93
CA PHE A 160 -2.65 -10.31 -7.21
C PHE A 160 -3.60 -10.08 -8.40
N PRO A 161 -4.79 -10.74 -8.47
CA PRO A 161 -5.77 -10.41 -9.49
C PRO A 161 -6.26 -8.96 -9.42
N ILE A 162 -6.53 -8.41 -8.23
CA ILE A 162 -6.96 -7.02 -8.08
C ILE A 162 -5.85 -6.05 -8.51
N ALA A 163 -4.59 -6.32 -8.14
CA ALA A 163 -3.45 -5.52 -8.58
C ALA A 163 -3.32 -5.52 -10.12
N HIS A 164 -3.49 -6.69 -10.74
CA HIS A 164 -3.53 -6.79 -12.20
C HIS A 164 -4.68 -5.99 -12.81
N MET A 165 -5.89 -6.21 -12.34
CA MET A 165 -7.07 -5.53 -12.88
C MET A 165 -6.98 -4.01 -12.82
N VAL A 166 -6.32 -3.44 -11.81
CA VAL A 166 -6.28 -1.99 -11.59
C VAL A 166 -5.05 -1.33 -12.18
N TRP A 167 -3.88 -1.99 -12.15
CA TRP A 167 -2.60 -1.36 -12.46
C TRP A 167 -1.89 -1.91 -13.70
N ALA A 168 -2.21 -3.12 -14.14
CA ALA A 168 -1.58 -3.67 -15.33
C ALA A 168 -2.29 -3.23 -16.61
N GLY A 169 -1.53 -2.97 -17.67
CA GLY A 169 -2.10 -2.75 -19.00
C GLY A 169 -2.93 -3.97 -19.43
N GLY A 170 -4.14 -3.73 -19.94
CA GLY A 170 -5.11 -4.78 -20.29
C GLY A 170 -5.93 -5.31 -19.10
N GLY A 171 -5.69 -4.85 -17.88
CA GLY A 171 -6.50 -5.15 -16.70
C GLY A 171 -7.91 -4.56 -16.79
N LEU A 172 -8.91 -5.27 -16.29
CA LEU A 172 -10.33 -4.89 -16.43
C LEU A 172 -10.62 -3.46 -15.96
N LEU A 173 -10.18 -3.09 -14.77
CA LEU A 173 -10.46 -1.76 -14.20
C LEU A 173 -9.54 -0.69 -14.80
N PHE A 174 -8.33 -1.07 -15.21
CA PHE A 174 -7.42 -0.19 -15.94
C PHE A 174 -8.04 0.27 -17.27
N GLU A 175 -8.55 -0.67 -18.06
CA GLU A 175 -9.20 -0.39 -19.35
C GLU A 175 -10.52 0.39 -19.19
N MET A 176 -11.19 0.28 -18.04
CA MET A 176 -12.35 1.09 -17.67
C MET A 176 -11.99 2.52 -17.25
N GLY A 177 -10.69 2.85 -17.15
CA GLY A 177 -10.22 4.17 -16.74
C GLY A 177 -10.31 4.43 -15.24
N ALA A 178 -10.25 3.38 -14.41
CA ALA A 178 -10.22 3.54 -12.96
C ALA A 178 -8.94 4.28 -12.53
N LEU A 179 -9.09 5.31 -11.71
CA LEU A 179 -7.99 6.06 -11.15
C LEU A 179 -7.65 5.53 -9.75
N ASP A 180 -6.51 4.89 -9.63
CA ASP A 180 -5.94 4.44 -8.36
C ASP A 180 -4.44 4.71 -8.33
N PHE A 181 -4.09 5.94 -7.96
CA PHE A 181 -2.71 6.43 -8.05
C PHE A 181 -1.73 5.60 -7.22
N ALA A 182 -2.08 5.30 -5.97
CA ALA A 182 -1.17 4.63 -5.04
C ALA A 182 -1.80 3.48 -4.23
N GLY A 183 -2.92 2.91 -4.67
CA GLY A 183 -3.49 1.73 -4.00
C GLY A 183 -4.72 1.99 -3.14
N GLY A 184 -5.50 3.02 -3.45
CA GLY A 184 -6.79 3.21 -2.77
C GLY A 184 -7.72 2.03 -2.96
N THR A 185 -7.78 1.46 -4.15
CA THR A 185 -8.55 0.26 -4.48
C THR A 185 -7.75 -1.00 -4.16
N VAL A 186 -6.55 -1.12 -4.73
CA VAL A 186 -5.72 -2.33 -4.64
C VAL A 186 -5.33 -2.66 -3.20
N VAL A 187 -5.04 -1.64 -2.39
CA VAL A 187 -4.59 -1.81 -1.01
C VAL A 187 -5.74 -1.56 -0.02
N HIS A 188 -6.29 -0.34 0.01
CA HIS A 188 -7.13 0.08 1.14
C HIS A 188 -8.55 -0.45 1.08
N ILE A 189 -9.25 -0.34 -0.06
CA ILE A 189 -10.60 -0.92 -0.21
C ILE A 189 -10.50 -2.43 -0.10
N ASN A 190 -9.56 -3.04 -0.79
CA ASN A 190 -9.36 -4.48 -0.79
C ASN A 190 -9.08 -5.02 0.64
N ALA A 191 -8.12 -4.44 1.36
CA ALA A 191 -7.83 -4.83 2.74
C ALA A 191 -9.01 -4.52 3.67
N GLY A 192 -9.64 -3.36 3.54
CA GLY A 192 -10.74 -2.92 4.41
C GLY A 192 -11.98 -3.82 4.29
N VAL A 193 -12.41 -4.15 3.08
CA VAL A 193 -13.53 -5.07 2.84
C VAL A 193 -13.19 -6.47 3.34
N SER A 194 -12.00 -6.98 3.05
CA SER A 194 -11.54 -8.28 3.53
C SER A 194 -11.48 -8.33 5.05
N ALA A 195 -10.99 -7.27 5.69
CA ALA A 195 -10.95 -7.13 7.15
C ALA A 195 -12.36 -7.13 7.76
N LEU A 196 -13.32 -6.44 7.15
CA LEU A 196 -14.71 -6.40 7.59
C LEU A 196 -15.33 -7.82 7.53
N VAL A 197 -15.20 -8.50 6.39
CA VAL A 197 -15.72 -9.86 6.21
C VAL A 197 -15.09 -10.83 7.23
N LEU A 198 -13.78 -10.77 7.41
CA LEU A 198 -13.08 -11.59 8.40
C LEU A 198 -13.53 -11.27 9.84
N ALA A 199 -13.72 -10.00 10.17
CA ALA A 199 -14.20 -9.61 11.50
C ALA A 199 -15.59 -10.17 11.79
N MET A 200 -16.48 -10.17 10.78
CA MET A 200 -17.82 -10.76 10.88
C MET A 200 -17.74 -12.29 11.01
N PHE A 201 -16.89 -12.94 10.24
CA PHE A 201 -16.71 -14.39 10.25
C PHE A 201 -16.11 -14.90 11.58
N LEU A 202 -15.08 -14.23 12.09
CA LEU A 202 -14.41 -14.60 13.33
C LEU A 202 -15.24 -14.25 14.58
N GLY A 203 -16.20 -13.37 14.47
CA GLY A 203 -17.04 -12.93 15.56
C GLY A 203 -16.31 -12.07 16.60
N LYS A 204 -16.89 -11.94 17.79
CA LYS A 204 -16.40 -11.06 18.85
C LYS A 204 -15.13 -11.60 19.53
N ARG A 205 -14.24 -10.69 19.95
CA ARG A 205 -13.10 -11.04 20.82
C ARG A 205 -13.60 -11.63 22.14
N LYS A 206 -12.86 -12.58 22.70
CA LYS A 206 -13.18 -13.17 24.00
C LYS A 206 -13.20 -12.10 25.08
N GLY A 207 -14.34 -11.99 25.78
CA GLY A 207 -14.59 -10.97 26.81
C GLY A 207 -15.35 -9.73 26.31
N TYR A 208 -15.46 -9.50 24.99
CA TYR A 208 -16.18 -8.36 24.44
C TYR A 208 -17.72 -8.59 24.47
N PRO A 209 -18.55 -7.59 24.88
CA PRO A 209 -18.22 -6.25 25.36
C PRO A 209 -18.07 -6.17 26.88
N GLY A 210 -18.13 -7.26 27.62
CA GLY A 210 -18.16 -7.28 29.07
C GLY A 210 -16.84 -6.88 29.77
N GLU A 211 -15.71 -7.06 29.08
CA GLU A 211 -14.39 -6.69 29.58
C GLU A 211 -13.85 -5.46 28.83
N PRO A 212 -13.32 -4.42 29.52
CA PRO A 212 -12.61 -3.33 28.86
C PRO A 212 -11.39 -3.86 28.11
N MET A 213 -11.18 -3.37 26.88
CA MET A 213 -10.05 -3.75 26.02
C MET A 213 -9.29 -2.52 25.54
N PRO A 214 -8.77 -1.67 26.46
CA PRO A 214 -8.03 -0.49 26.05
C PRO A 214 -6.72 -0.86 25.39
N PRO A 215 -6.18 -0.01 24.49
CA PRO A 215 -4.82 -0.11 23.97
C PRO A 215 -3.83 -0.18 25.14
N HIS A 216 -2.90 -1.14 25.11
CA HIS A 216 -1.96 -1.27 26.22
C HIS A 216 -0.83 -0.24 26.18
N SER A 217 -0.51 0.32 25.02
CA SER A 217 0.57 1.29 24.85
C SER A 217 0.27 2.30 23.72
N LEU A 218 -0.37 3.40 24.09
CA LEU A 218 -0.59 4.50 23.14
C LEU A 218 0.72 5.14 22.66
N VAL A 219 1.80 5.10 23.46
CA VAL A 219 3.13 5.57 23.05
C VAL A 219 3.62 4.74 21.86
N MET A 220 3.52 3.41 21.94
CA MET A 220 3.88 2.52 20.84
C MET A 220 3.02 2.80 19.59
N THR A 221 1.72 2.98 19.74
CA THR A 221 0.80 3.36 18.68
C THR A 221 1.21 4.67 18.02
N MET A 222 1.55 5.69 18.81
CA MET A 222 1.98 7.00 18.28
C MET A 222 3.31 6.91 17.52
N ILE A 223 4.27 6.14 18.02
CA ILE A 223 5.53 5.88 17.29
C ILE A 223 5.23 5.18 15.96
N GLY A 224 4.40 4.13 15.99
CA GLY A 224 3.96 3.43 14.78
C GLY A 224 3.25 4.36 13.81
N THR A 225 2.37 5.25 14.28
CA THR A 225 1.70 6.26 13.46
C THR A 225 2.69 7.19 12.77
N GLY A 226 3.71 7.66 13.47
CA GLY A 226 4.76 8.52 12.89
C GLY A 226 5.56 7.80 11.80
N LEU A 227 5.90 6.53 12.02
CA LEU A 227 6.61 5.71 11.04
C LEU A 227 5.73 5.38 9.82
N LEU A 228 4.43 5.15 10.03
CA LEU A 228 3.46 5.02 8.95
C LEU A 228 3.40 6.30 8.10
N TRP A 229 3.32 7.47 8.74
CA TRP A 229 3.28 8.75 8.03
C TRP A 229 4.55 8.97 7.19
N VAL A 230 5.73 8.79 7.78
CA VAL A 230 7.01 8.93 7.06
C VAL A 230 7.09 7.98 5.88
N GLY A 231 6.76 6.70 6.08
CA GLY A 231 6.78 5.70 5.00
C GLY A 231 5.76 5.98 3.90
N TRP A 232 4.68 6.69 4.21
CA TRP A 232 3.63 7.01 3.24
C TRP A 232 4.08 8.00 2.15
N PHE A 233 5.17 8.73 2.36
CA PHE A 233 5.79 9.51 1.28
C PHE A 233 6.39 8.59 0.20
N GLY A 234 7.02 7.49 0.59
CA GLY A 234 7.43 6.45 -0.35
C GLY A 234 6.24 5.77 -1.01
N PHE A 235 5.17 5.54 -0.23
CA PHE A 235 3.95 4.89 -0.72
C PHE A 235 3.25 5.75 -1.79
N ASN A 236 2.93 7.01 -1.49
CA ASN A 236 2.19 7.90 -2.39
C ASN A 236 3.11 8.52 -3.46
N ALA A 237 4.15 9.23 -3.08
CA ALA A 237 5.01 9.89 -4.06
C ALA A 237 5.87 8.91 -4.86
N GLY A 238 6.22 7.73 -4.28
CA GLY A 238 6.86 6.64 -5.01
C GLY A 238 5.98 6.00 -6.08
N SER A 239 4.66 6.10 -5.95
CA SER A 239 3.74 5.51 -6.94
C SER A 239 3.71 6.23 -8.28
N GLU A 240 4.36 7.40 -8.40
CA GLU A 240 4.62 8.04 -9.68
C GLU A 240 5.68 7.30 -10.50
N LEU A 241 6.50 6.46 -9.87
CA LEU A 241 7.64 5.76 -10.49
C LEU A 241 8.74 6.69 -11.00
N GLU A 242 8.57 7.99 -10.90
CA GLU A 242 9.49 9.04 -11.34
C GLU A 242 9.75 10.05 -10.22
N ALA A 243 10.89 10.76 -10.31
CA ALA A 243 11.25 11.85 -9.40
C ALA A 243 10.95 13.20 -10.07
N ASP A 244 9.68 13.47 -10.30
CA ASP A 244 9.19 14.60 -11.09
C ASP A 244 8.23 15.52 -10.33
N GLY A 245 7.53 16.40 -11.06
CA GLY A 245 6.54 17.33 -10.50
C GLY A 245 5.30 16.66 -9.93
N VAL A 246 4.88 15.50 -10.47
CA VAL A 246 3.71 14.75 -9.98
C VAL A 246 4.06 14.02 -8.67
N ALA A 247 5.27 13.46 -8.56
CA ALA A 247 5.78 12.95 -7.29
C ALA A 247 5.80 14.06 -6.21
N GLY A 248 6.22 15.29 -6.59
CA GLY A 248 6.16 16.47 -5.72
C GLY A 248 4.73 16.84 -5.31
N LEU A 249 3.77 16.76 -6.23
CA LEU A 249 2.35 16.98 -5.97
C LEU A 249 1.79 15.90 -5.00
N ALA A 250 2.10 14.64 -5.23
CA ALA A 250 1.68 13.55 -4.35
C ALA A 250 2.27 13.72 -2.94
N MET A 251 3.50 14.23 -2.83
CA MET A 251 4.13 14.53 -1.55
C MET A 251 3.38 15.63 -0.78
N ILE A 252 3.10 16.78 -1.39
CA ILE A 252 2.38 17.87 -0.71
C ILE A 252 0.96 17.46 -0.36
N ASN A 253 0.25 16.74 -1.23
CA ASN A 253 -1.09 16.24 -0.95
C ASN A 253 -1.11 15.27 0.24
N THR A 254 -0.10 14.43 0.38
CA THR A 254 0.06 13.54 1.53
C THR A 254 0.25 14.32 2.83
N PHE A 255 1.06 15.37 2.86
CA PHE A 255 1.19 16.25 4.02
C PHE A 255 -0.15 16.89 4.39
N VAL A 256 -0.82 17.51 3.43
CA VAL A 256 -2.02 18.31 3.65
C VAL A 256 -3.18 17.45 4.14
N ALA A 257 -3.47 16.33 3.45
CA ALA A 257 -4.56 15.44 3.84
C ALA A 257 -4.35 14.83 5.22
N THR A 258 -3.13 14.45 5.54
CA THR A 258 -2.78 13.88 6.84
C THR A 258 -2.98 14.89 7.97
N ALA A 259 -2.46 16.10 7.81
CA ALA A 259 -2.62 17.17 8.81
C ALA A 259 -4.10 17.56 9.00
N ALA A 260 -4.82 17.69 7.90
CA ALA A 260 -6.26 17.98 7.91
C ALA A 260 -7.07 16.90 8.62
N GLY A 261 -6.78 15.63 8.33
CA GLY A 261 -7.44 14.49 8.97
C GLY A 261 -7.17 14.41 10.46
N ALA A 262 -5.92 14.59 10.87
CA ALA A 262 -5.52 14.62 12.28
C ALA A 262 -6.29 15.68 13.09
N LEU A 263 -6.31 16.92 12.58
CA LEU A 263 -6.97 18.03 13.24
C LEU A 263 -8.50 17.90 13.21
N ALA A 264 -9.07 17.41 12.10
CA ALA A 264 -10.51 17.17 11.98
C ALA A 264 -11.00 16.15 13.00
N TRP A 265 -10.28 15.04 13.23
CA TRP A 265 -10.65 14.07 14.26
C TRP A 265 -10.68 14.68 15.66
N MET A 266 -9.64 15.43 16.03
CA MET A 266 -9.57 16.10 17.33
C MET A 266 -10.71 17.13 17.51
N LEU A 267 -11.09 17.84 16.44
CA LEU A 267 -12.23 18.74 16.44
C LEU A 267 -13.55 17.98 16.64
N MET A 268 -13.74 16.84 16.01
CA MET A 268 -14.92 15.99 16.20
C MET A 268 -15.04 15.50 17.64
N GLU A 269 -13.93 15.05 18.28
CA GLU A 269 -13.93 14.73 19.72
C GLU A 269 -14.35 15.94 20.55
N ARG A 270 -13.87 17.14 20.20
CA ARG A 270 -14.22 18.36 20.91
C ARG A 270 -15.71 18.72 20.78
N PHE A 271 -16.27 18.59 19.58
CA PHE A 271 -17.70 18.83 19.34
C PHE A 271 -18.59 17.79 20.04
N ALA A 272 -18.11 16.57 20.21
CA ALA A 272 -18.77 15.52 20.99
C ALA A 272 -18.64 15.71 22.52
N GLY A 273 -18.04 16.81 22.97
CA GLY A 273 -17.89 17.12 24.41
C GLY A 273 -16.67 16.48 25.07
N HIS A 274 -15.77 15.87 24.30
CA HIS A 274 -14.55 15.22 24.79
C HIS A 274 -13.32 16.14 24.62
N LYS A 275 -12.22 15.80 25.27
CA LYS A 275 -10.91 16.38 24.97
C LYS A 275 -10.30 15.61 23.80
N GLY A 276 -9.56 16.29 22.92
CA GLY A 276 -8.78 15.64 21.87
C GLY A 276 -7.85 14.59 22.46
N SER A 277 -7.88 13.38 21.91
CA SER A 277 -7.10 12.24 22.39
C SER A 277 -5.91 11.92 21.49
N ALA A 278 -4.86 11.31 22.03
CA ALA A 278 -3.74 10.82 21.22
C ALA A 278 -4.19 9.72 20.26
N LEU A 279 -5.14 8.88 20.67
CA LEU A 279 -5.70 7.85 19.80
C LEU A 279 -6.51 8.45 18.65
N GLY A 280 -7.33 9.47 18.94
CA GLY A 280 -8.07 10.20 17.90
C GLY A 280 -7.14 10.91 16.92
N PHE A 281 -6.08 11.56 17.44
CA PHE A 281 -5.05 12.17 16.59
C PHE A 281 -4.41 11.15 15.64
N ALA A 282 -3.98 9.98 16.16
CA ALA A 282 -3.43 8.89 15.34
C ALA A 282 -4.44 8.37 14.31
N SER A 283 -5.70 8.19 14.72
CA SER A 283 -6.77 7.73 13.82
C SER A 283 -7.03 8.72 12.68
N GLY A 284 -7.04 10.02 12.98
CA GLY A 284 -7.19 11.08 11.99
C GLY A 284 -6.02 11.16 11.01
N ILE A 285 -4.78 10.95 11.46
CA ILE A 285 -3.60 10.81 10.59
C ILE A 285 -3.84 9.70 9.58
N ILE A 286 -4.18 8.50 10.06
CA ILE A 286 -4.38 7.33 9.17
C ILE A 286 -5.57 7.55 8.23
N ALA A 287 -6.68 8.13 8.70
CA ALA A 287 -7.83 8.43 7.84
C ALA A 287 -7.46 9.38 6.68
N GLY A 288 -6.68 10.42 6.96
CA GLY A 288 -6.20 11.36 5.94
C GLY A 288 -5.25 10.70 4.93
N LEU A 289 -4.30 9.90 5.41
CA LEU A 289 -3.35 9.15 4.58
C LEU A 289 -4.06 8.18 3.64
N VAL A 290 -4.99 7.38 4.17
CA VAL A 290 -5.77 6.40 3.40
C VAL A 290 -6.61 7.08 2.33
N ALA A 291 -7.31 8.17 2.68
CA ALA A 291 -8.24 8.81 1.76
C ALA A 291 -7.56 9.53 0.60
N VAL A 292 -6.38 10.10 0.80
CA VAL A 292 -5.63 10.78 -0.26
C VAL A 292 -4.91 9.81 -1.21
N THR A 293 -4.64 8.59 -0.76
CA THR A 293 -3.85 7.59 -1.49
C THR A 293 -4.30 7.39 -2.95
N PRO A 294 -5.59 7.16 -3.28
CA PRO A 294 -6.01 6.97 -4.66
C PRO A 294 -5.91 8.23 -5.51
N ALA A 295 -5.84 9.41 -4.90
CA ALA A 295 -5.90 10.71 -5.55
C ALA A 295 -4.62 11.55 -5.35
N ALA A 296 -3.56 10.98 -4.78
CA ALA A 296 -2.39 11.74 -4.35
C ALA A 296 -1.70 12.50 -5.50
N GLY A 297 -1.57 11.90 -6.68
CA GLY A 297 -1.02 12.54 -7.86
C GLY A 297 -2.06 13.19 -8.77
N ASN A 298 -3.37 12.97 -8.52
CA ASN A 298 -4.46 13.39 -9.42
C ASN A 298 -5.30 14.55 -8.88
N SER A 299 -5.20 14.86 -7.59
CA SER A 299 -5.91 15.99 -6.96
C SER A 299 -4.96 17.15 -6.68
N GLY A 300 -5.53 18.36 -6.59
CA GLY A 300 -4.77 19.51 -6.08
C GLY A 300 -4.74 19.55 -4.54
N PRO A 301 -3.89 20.40 -3.92
CA PRO A 301 -3.78 20.50 -2.46
C PRO A 301 -5.09 20.86 -1.75
N PHE A 302 -5.97 21.63 -2.38
CA PHE A 302 -7.32 21.89 -1.84
C PHE A 302 -8.17 20.63 -1.80
N GLY A 303 -8.13 19.79 -2.86
CA GLY A 303 -8.79 18.49 -2.87
C GLY A 303 -8.25 17.56 -1.76
N ALA A 304 -6.95 17.54 -1.55
CA ALA A 304 -6.31 16.78 -0.48
C ALA A 304 -6.77 17.25 0.92
N LEU A 305 -6.89 18.58 1.13
CA LEU A 305 -7.43 19.15 2.36
C LEU A 305 -8.86 18.64 2.64
N VAL A 306 -9.72 18.72 1.64
CA VAL A 306 -11.13 18.28 1.74
C VAL A 306 -11.20 16.77 1.99
N LEU A 307 -10.42 15.97 1.26
CA LEU A 307 -10.36 14.51 1.45
C LEU A 307 -9.96 14.15 2.89
N GLY A 308 -8.92 14.80 3.43
CA GLY A 308 -8.47 14.55 4.80
C GLY A 308 -9.54 14.86 5.84
N ILE A 309 -10.23 16.00 5.73
CA ILE A 309 -11.32 16.40 6.64
C ILE A 309 -12.49 15.42 6.53
N VAL A 310 -13.01 15.20 5.33
CA VAL A 310 -14.21 14.38 5.11
C VAL A 310 -13.98 12.94 5.55
N ALA A 311 -12.85 12.36 5.18
CA ALA A 311 -12.50 10.99 5.58
C ALA A 311 -12.41 10.83 7.09
N SER A 312 -11.80 11.81 7.77
CA SER A 312 -11.66 11.79 9.22
C SER A 312 -13.01 11.89 9.92
N VAL A 313 -13.91 12.75 9.43
CA VAL A 313 -15.27 12.88 9.97
C VAL A 313 -16.08 11.59 9.78
N ILE A 314 -16.03 10.99 8.57
CA ILE A 314 -16.72 9.72 8.28
C ILE A 314 -16.17 8.60 9.18
N ALA A 315 -14.84 8.48 9.26
CA ALA A 315 -14.19 7.45 10.07
C ALA A 315 -14.51 7.62 11.56
N TYR A 316 -14.58 8.86 12.07
CA TYR A 316 -14.99 9.15 13.44
C TYR A 316 -16.37 8.56 13.76
N PHE A 317 -17.36 8.81 12.92
CA PHE A 317 -18.71 8.25 13.11
C PHE A 317 -18.79 6.73 12.87
N ALA A 318 -17.90 6.17 12.06
CA ALA A 318 -17.88 4.73 11.80
C ALA A 318 -17.36 3.92 13.00
N VAL A 319 -16.57 4.51 13.90
CA VAL A 319 -16.03 3.84 15.11
C VAL A 319 -16.76 4.22 16.40
N ALA A 320 -17.59 5.25 16.37
CA ALA A 320 -18.45 5.66 17.50
C ALA A 320 -19.67 4.75 17.60
#